data_53ed3ce1564115a8bfd0b1a93c93698f
#
_entry.id   53ed3ce1564115a8bfd0b1a93c93698f
#
_cell.length_a   1.000
_cell.length_b   1.000
_cell.length_c   1.000
_cell.angle_alpha   90.00
_cell.angle_beta   90.00
_cell.angle_gamma   90.00
#
_symmetry.space_group_name_H-M   'P 1'
#
loop_
_entity.id
_entity.type
_entity.pdbx_description
1 polymer ?
#
loop_
_entity_poly.entity_id
_entity_poly.type
_entity_poly.pdbx_seq_one_letter_code
_entity_poly.pdbx_strand_id
1 'polypeptide(L)'
;GRAAKQKIPVSFDEKLTNEAPQAWAGQIEQLVFKGSAYIEEVVFFHKDSQTLILTDLIENFETESFPNPLRSKVYKLVRVAAPDGQTPIDYRMTFIGHQKEAKECLERMLAWQPEKIILAHGSCFLENGRAELRRALRWIR
;
A
#
# COMPACT_ATOMS: atom_id res chain seq x y z
N GLY A 1 9.48 14.62 -2.89
CA GLY A 1 8.18 14.23 -3.39
C GLY A 1 7.61 15.19 -4.42
N ARG A 2 6.46 14.89 -5.00
CA ARG A 2 5.80 15.70 -6.04
C ARG A 2 5.51 17.13 -5.59
N ALA A 3 5.10 17.33 -4.33
CA ALA A 3 4.81 18.64 -3.76
C ALA A 3 6.02 19.58 -3.79
N ALA A 4 7.22 19.08 -3.51
CA ALA A 4 8.45 19.86 -3.59
C ALA A 4 8.79 20.31 -5.03
N LYS A 5 8.41 19.54 -6.03
CA LYS A 5 8.60 19.88 -7.46
C LYS A 5 7.58 20.91 -7.96
N GLN A 6 6.40 21.02 -7.34
CA GLN A 6 5.31 21.91 -7.75
C GLN A 6 5.37 23.28 -7.11
N LYS A 7 6.42 23.63 -6.36
CA LYS A 7 6.56 24.92 -5.64
C LYS A 7 5.32 25.26 -4.79
N ILE A 8 4.70 24.26 -4.18
CA ILE A 8 3.60 24.47 -3.25
C ILE A 8 4.20 25.19 -2.02
N PRO A 9 3.62 26.30 -1.53
CA PRO A 9 4.14 27.04 -0.39
C PRO A 9 3.80 26.30 0.93
N VAL A 10 4.29 25.08 1.06
CA VAL A 10 4.16 24.25 2.26
C VAL A 10 5.57 23.89 2.72
N SER A 11 5.87 24.17 3.98
CA SER A 11 7.05 23.65 4.64
C SER A 11 6.76 22.23 5.14
N PHE A 12 7.73 21.34 4.98
CA PHE A 12 7.68 20.00 5.53
C PHE A 12 8.71 19.92 6.65
N ASP A 13 8.31 19.41 7.81
CA ASP A 13 9.20 19.30 8.96
C ASP A 13 10.27 18.24 8.71
N GLU A 14 9.90 17.12 8.08
CA GLU A 14 10.84 16.02 7.80
C GLU A 14 10.56 15.32 6.46
N LYS A 15 11.59 14.67 5.94
CA LYS A 15 11.48 13.75 4.81
C LYS A 15 11.30 12.33 5.36
N LEU A 16 10.25 11.64 4.93
CA LEU A 16 10.00 10.25 5.29
C LEU A 16 11.07 9.33 4.67
N THR A 17 11.62 8.45 5.49
CA THR A 17 12.64 7.44 5.14
C THR A 17 12.19 6.07 5.64
N ASN A 18 13.13 5.10 5.70
CA ASN A 18 12.87 3.80 6.34
C ASN A 18 12.95 3.84 7.87
N GLU A 19 13.32 4.95 8.44
CA GLU A 19 13.41 5.17 9.88
C GLU A 19 12.29 6.10 10.33
N ALA A 20 11.58 5.72 11.38
CA ALA A 20 10.52 6.53 11.95
C ALA A 20 11.13 7.78 12.62
N PRO A 21 10.63 9.00 12.33
CA PRO A 21 11.02 10.20 13.04
C PRO A 21 10.77 10.06 14.55
N GLN A 22 11.54 10.80 15.33
CA GLN A 22 11.42 10.78 16.81
C GLN A 22 10.00 11.10 17.30
N ALA A 23 9.25 11.88 16.53
CA ALA A 23 7.88 12.29 16.86
C ALA A 23 6.92 11.11 17.04
N TRP A 24 7.16 9.97 16.36
CA TRP A 24 6.34 8.74 16.50
C TRP A 24 7.15 7.46 16.59
N ALA A 25 8.47 7.55 16.71
CA ALA A 25 9.32 6.41 16.95
C ALA A 25 8.87 5.66 18.21
N GLY A 26 8.78 4.34 18.12
CA GLY A 26 8.25 3.50 19.20
C GLY A 26 6.76 3.15 19.07
N GLN A 27 5.94 3.99 18.45
CA GLN A 27 4.52 3.72 18.21
C GLN A 27 4.25 3.28 16.77
N ILE A 28 4.90 3.93 15.80
CA ILE A 28 4.70 3.67 14.38
C ILE A 28 6.04 3.27 13.75
N GLU A 29 6.06 2.11 13.10
CA GLU A 29 7.10 1.74 12.15
C GLU A 29 6.75 2.28 10.77
N GLN A 30 7.77 2.49 9.95
CA GLN A 30 7.58 2.89 8.55
C GLN A 30 8.57 2.22 7.62
N LEU A 31 8.21 2.17 6.35
CA LEU A 31 9.00 1.58 5.30
C LEU A 31 8.70 2.30 3.98
N VAL A 32 9.73 2.67 3.25
CA VAL A 32 9.61 3.06 1.84
C VAL A 32 9.52 1.78 1.01
N PHE A 33 8.35 1.53 0.41
CA PHE A 33 8.14 0.37 -0.45
C PHE A 33 8.84 0.60 -1.80
N LYS A 34 9.88 -0.18 -2.05
CA LYS A 34 10.78 -0.03 -3.19
C LYS A 34 10.48 -1.02 -4.31
N GLY A 35 11.11 -0.77 -5.46
CA GLY A 35 11.06 -1.64 -6.65
C GLY A 35 10.19 -1.10 -7.77
N SER A 36 9.38 -0.06 -7.55
CA SER A 36 8.70 0.63 -8.64
C SER A 36 9.61 1.66 -9.31
N ALA A 37 9.61 1.69 -10.65
CA ALA A 37 10.37 2.67 -11.43
C ALA A 37 9.84 4.10 -11.32
N TYR A 38 8.58 4.28 -10.87
CA TYR A 38 7.90 5.58 -10.92
C TYR A 38 7.33 6.07 -9.60
N ILE A 39 6.96 5.17 -8.69
CA ILE A 39 6.23 5.48 -7.47
C ILE A 39 6.95 4.83 -6.30
N GLU A 40 7.30 5.64 -5.28
CA GLU A 40 7.68 5.15 -3.98
C GLU A 40 6.52 5.45 -3.01
N GLU A 41 6.01 4.42 -2.38
CA GLU A 41 5.00 4.53 -1.33
C GLU A 41 5.65 4.37 0.03
N VAL A 42 5.32 5.27 0.98
CA VAL A 42 5.68 5.06 2.38
C VAL A 42 4.52 4.36 3.06
N VAL A 43 4.78 3.17 3.56
CA VAL A 43 3.82 2.39 4.34
C VAL A 43 4.10 2.56 5.83
N PHE A 44 3.05 2.54 6.65
CA PHE A 44 3.14 2.71 8.10
C PHE A 44 2.53 1.53 8.82
N PHE A 45 3.07 1.21 9.99
CA PHE A 45 2.53 0.18 10.86
C PHE A 45 2.40 0.71 12.27
N HIS A 46 1.17 0.82 12.76
CA HIS A 46 0.87 1.20 14.14
C HIS A 46 0.92 -0.05 15.03
N LYS A 47 1.86 -0.07 15.97
CA LYS A 47 2.21 -1.25 16.78
C LYS A 47 1.07 -1.72 17.68
N ASP A 48 0.51 -0.82 18.46
CA ASP A 48 -0.47 -1.17 19.48
C ASP A 48 -1.75 -1.77 18.89
N SER A 49 -2.20 -1.28 17.75
CA SER A 49 -3.39 -1.80 17.05
C SER A 49 -3.07 -2.85 15.99
N GLN A 50 -1.79 -3.16 15.77
CA GLN A 50 -1.29 -4.06 14.71
C GLN A 50 -1.87 -3.71 13.33
N THR A 51 -1.95 -2.41 13.03
CA THR A 51 -2.59 -1.90 11.83
C THR A 51 -1.55 -1.44 10.82
N LEU A 52 -1.55 -2.05 9.62
CA LEU A 52 -0.80 -1.61 8.47
C LEU A 52 -1.61 -0.56 7.71
N ILE A 53 -0.97 0.53 7.29
CA ILE A 53 -1.60 1.64 6.57
C ILE A 53 -0.92 1.76 5.21
N LEU A 54 -1.71 1.60 4.16
CA LEU A 54 -1.28 1.63 2.76
C LEU A 54 -2.04 2.71 2.00
N THR A 55 -1.45 3.21 0.92
CA THR A 55 -2.13 4.12 -0.02
C THR A 55 -2.51 3.41 -1.31
N ASP A 56 -1.62 3.34 -2.28
CA ASP A 56 -1.90 2.84 -3.64
C ASP A 56 -1.42 1.39 -3.86
N LEU A 57 -0.65 0.84 -2.91
CA LEU A 57 -0.06 -0.50 -3.05
C LEU A 57 -1.13 -1.60 -3.16
N ILE A 58 -2.26 -1.40 -2.49
CA ILE A 58 -3.43 -2.27 -2.58
C ILE A 58 -4.68 -1.39 -2.71
N GLU A 59 -5.51 -1.71 -3.70
CA GLU A 59 -6.84 -1.13 -3.87
C GLU A 59 -7.91 -2.21 -3.74
N ASN A 60 -9.07 -1.88 -3.12
CA ASN A 60 -10.13 -2.85 -2.81
C ASN A 60 -11.51 -2.21 -2.95
N PHE A 61 -11.89 -1.84 -4.17
CA PHE A 61 -13.12 -1.08 -4.45
C PHE A 61 -14.39 -1.90 -4.33
N GLU A 62 -15.39 -1.37 -3.66
CA GLU A 62 -16.77 -1.89 -3.61
C GLU A 62 -17.47 -1.64 -4.95
N THR A 63 -17.32 -2.56 -5.88
CA THR A 63 -17.82 -2.38 -7.25
C THR A 63 -19.34 -2.49 -7.39
N GLU A 64 -20.02 -3.00 -6.39
CA GLU A 64 -21.50 -3.16 -6.38
C GLU A 64 -22.21 -1.81 -6.30
N SER A 65 -21.60 -0.81 -5.67
CA SER A 65 -22.14 0.55 -5.55
C SER A 65 -21.86 1.44 -6.77
N PHE A 66 -21.20 0.93 -7.81
CA PHE A 66 -20.90 1.74 -8.99
C PHE A 66 -22.16 1.93 -9.87
N PRO A 67 -22.49 3.20 -10.22
CA PRO A 67 -23.65 3.47 -11.09
C PRO A 67 -23.50 2.88 -12.49
N ASN A 68 -22.26 2.67 -12.95
CA ASN A 68 -21.97 2.16 -14.29
C ASN A 68 -21.43 0.72 -14.22
N PRO A 69 -22.20 -0.28 -14.72
CA PRO A 69 -21.78 -1.68 -14.70
C PRO A 69 -20.50 -1.98 -15.50
N LEU A 70 -20.19 -1.15 -16.48
CA LEU A 70 -18.95 -1.30 -17.26
C LEU A 70 -17.73 -1.00 -16.36
N ARG A 71 -17.81 0.03 -15.49
CA ARG A 71 -16.75 0.33 -14.53
C ARG A 71 -16.54 -0.85 -13.57
N SER A 72 -17.61 -1.42 -13.04
CA SER A 72 -17.54 -2.61 -12.19
C SER A 72 -16.78 -3.76 -12.87
N LYS A 73 -17.07 -4.04 -14.14
CA LYS A 73 -16.36 -5.08 -14.92
C LYS A 73 -14.87 -4.76 -15.08
N VAL A 74 -14.53 -3.49 -15.35
CA VAL A 74 -13.12 -3.05 -15.49
C VAL A 74 -12.37 -3.25 -14.18
N TYR A 75 -12.93 -2.83 -13.05
CA TYR A 75 -12.28 -2.97 -11.73
C TYR A 75 -12.08 -4.43 -11.33
N LYS A 76 -13.03 -5.30 -11.66
CA LYS A 76 -12.87 -6.77 -11.51
C LYS A 76 -11.76 -7.32 -12.40
N LEU A 77 -11.69 -6.86 -13.65
CA LEU A 77 -10.67 -7.30 -14.60
C LEU A 77 -9.26 -6.90 -14.16
N VAL A 78 -9.08 -5.67 -13.65
CA VAL A 78 -7.78 -5.18 -13.15
C VAL A 78 -7.48 -5.61 -11.72
N ARG A 79 -8.37 -6.43 -11.12
CA ARG A 79 -8.20 -7.08 -9.82
C ARG A 79 -8.11 -6.14 -8.62
N VAL A 80 -8.81 -5.03 -8.67
CA VAL A 80 -8.91 -4.05 -7.57
C VAL A 80 -10.31 -4.03 -6.94
N ALA A 81 -11.14 -5.03 -7.25
CA ALA A 81 -12.49 -5.15 -6.72
C ALA A 81 -12.51 -5.94 -5.41
N ALA A 82 -13.31 -5.46 -4.45
CA ALA A 82 -13.60 -6.16 -3.21
C ALA A 82 -14.34 -7.49 -3.46
N PRO A 83 -14.12 -8.51 -2.61
CA PRO A 83 -13.25 -8.52 -1.42
C PRO A 83 -11.77 -8.80 -1.75
N ASP A 84 -11.46 -9.13 -2.98
CA ASP A 84 -10.17 -9.69 -3.42
C ASP A 84 -9.18 -8.64 -3.96
N GLY A 85 -9.29 -7.40 -3.51
CA GLY A 85 -8.43 -6.29 -3.92
C GLY A 85 -6.94 -6.62 -3.87
N GLN A 86 -6.20 -6.05 -4.81
CA GLN A 86 -4.76 -6.29 -5.00
C GLN A 86 -4.09 -5.01 -5.48
N THR A 87 -2.77 -5.07 -5.71
CA THR A 87 -2.07 -4.00 -6.43
C THR A 87 -2.66 -3.86 -7.83
N PRO A 88 -3.00 -2.64 -8.29
CA PRO A 88 -3.42 -2.38 -9.66
C PRO A 88 -2.42 -2.93 -10.69
N ILE A 89 -2.92 -3.42 -11.82
CA ILE A 89 -2.07 -4.09 -12.81
C ILE A 89 -1.02 -3.15 -13.42
N ASP A 90 -1.38 -1.91 -13.66
CA ASP A 90 -0.48 -0.87 -14.16
C ASP A 90 0.63 -0.57 -13.15
N TYR A 91 0.29 -0.52 -11.86
CA TYR A 91 1.29 -0.35 -10.81
C TYR A 91 2.22 -1.56 -10.71
N ARG A 92 1.72 -2.81 -10.84
CA ARG A 92 2.58 -4.02 -10.87
C ARG A 92 3.59 -3.99 -12.01
N MET A 93 3.20 -3.47 -13.17
CA MET A 93 4.08 -3.39 -14.34
C MET A 93 5.32 -2.53 -14.06
N THR A 94 5.23 -1.57 -13.14
CA THR A 94 6.35 -0.71 -12.76
C THR A 94 7.45 -1.43 -11.98
N PHE A 95 7.17 -2.64 -11.46
CA PHE A 95 8.12 -3.46 -10.70
C PHE A 95 8.88 -4.48 -11.57
N ILE A 96 8.66 -4.50 -12.89
CA ILE A 96 9.34 -5.43 -13.79
C ILE A 96 10.86 -5.19 -13.71
N GLY A 97 11.61 -6.26 -13.40
CA GLY A 97 13.07 -6.20 -13.21
C GLY A 97 13.53 -5.81 -11.78
N HIS A 98 12.63 -5.37 -10.90
CA HIS A 98 12.94 -4.90 -9.55
C HIS A 98 12.19 -5.65 -8.44
N GLN A 99 11.74 -6.86 -8.71
CA GLN A 99 10.93 -7.64 -7.76
C GLN A 99 11.66 -8.03 -6.47
N LYS A 100 13.00 -8.10 -6.50
CA LYS A 100 13.79 -8.41 -5.31
C LYS A 100 13.59 -7.37 -4.21
N GLU A 101 13.64 -6.09 -4.55
CA GLU A 101 13.44 -4.98 -3.61
C GLU A 101 12.02 -4.99 -3.04
N ALA A 102 11.01 -5.23 -3.90
CA ALA A 102 9.62 -5.36 -3.48
C ALA A 102 9.42 -6.56 -2.53
N LYS A 103 10.11 -7.68 -2.77
CA LYS A 103 10.07 -8.87 -1.92
C LYS A 103 10.63 -8.57 -0.53
N GLU A 104 11.79 -7.92 -0.45
CA GLU A 104 12.39 -7.51 0.83
C GLU A 104 11.45 -6.60 1.63
N CYS A 105 10.76 -5.67 0.95
CA CYS A 105 9.74 -4.81 1.57
C CYS A 105 8.54 -5.63 2.07
N LEU A 106 8.02 -6.56 1.26
CA LEU A 106 6.91 -7.44 1.65
C LEU A 106 7.27 -8.29 2.88
N GLU A 107 8.46 -8.87 2.90
CA GLU A 107 8.93 -9.68 4.03
C GLU A 107 8.99 -8.86 5.33
N ARG A 108 9.46 -7.61 5.27
CA ARG A 108 9.45 -6.70 6.41
C ARG A 108 8.03 -6.38 6.89
N MET A 109 7.10 -6.07 5.98
CA MET A 109 5.70 -5.83 6.35
C MET A 109 5.06 -7.07 6.97
N LEU A 110 5.34 -8.27 6.45
CA LEU A 110 4.84 -9.54 7.02
C LEU A 110 5.45 -9.84 8.40
N ALA A 111 6.68 -9.39 8.66
CA ALA A 111 7.33 -9.53 9.97
C ALA A 111 6.69 -8.65 11.05
N TRP A 112 6.02 -7.56 10.69
CA TRP A 112 5.22 -6.75 11.62
C TRP A 112 3.94 -7.45 12.09
N GLN A 113 3.52 -8.54 11.44
CA GLN A 113 2.34 -9.33 11.78
C GLN A 113 1.05 -8.49 11.83
N PRO A 114 0.69 -7.77 10.75
CA PRO A 114 -0.51 -6.93 10.78
C PRO A 114 -1.78 -7.77 10.94
N GLU A 115 -2.64 -7.36 11.87
CA GLU A 115 -3.98 -7.89 12.05
C GLU A 115 -5.00 -7.18 11.16
N LYS A 116 -4.73 -5.90 10.86
CA LYS A 116 -5.62 -5.03 10.08
C LYS A 116 -4.82 -4.31 9.00
N ILE A 117 -5.51 -3.99 7.89
CA ILE A 117 -4.94 -3.13 6.84
C ILE A 117 -5.91 -2.01 6.54
N ILE A 118 -5.47 -0.76 6.70
CA ILE A 118 -6.19 0.43 6.24
C ILE A 118 -5.70 0.79 4.85
N LEU A 119 -6.63 1.03 3.94
CA LEU A 119 -6.38 1.40 2.55
C LEU A 119 -6.89 2.80 2.27
N ALA A 120 -6.20 3.55 1.42
CA ALA A 120 -6.70 4.83 0.92
C ALA A 120 -7.83 4.65 -0.10
N HIS A 121 -7.91 3.49 -0.77
CA HIS A 121 -8.82 3.21 -1.87
C HIS A 121 -9.64 1.93 -1.65
N GLY A 122 -10.92 2.10 -1.31
CA GLY A 122 -11.89 1.03 -1.12
C GLY A 122 -11.96 0.49 0.32
N SER A 123 -12.50 -0.71 0.48
CA SER A 123 -12.75 -1.33 1.78
C SER A 123 -11.48 -1.82 2.43
N CYS A 124 -11.29 -1.47 3.69
CA CYS A 124 -10.17 -1.93 4.52
C CYS A 124 -10.32 -3.41 4.89
N PHE A 125 -9.21 -4.07 5.19
CA PHE A 125 -9.19 -5.41 5.78
C PHE A 125 -9.09 -5.28 7.30
N LEU A 126 -10.18 -5.56 8.00
CA LEU A 126 -10.26 -5.35 9.46
C LEU A 126 -9.90 -6.60 10.26
N GLU A 127 -9.66 -7.72 9.57
CA GLU A 127 -9.27 -9.01 10.13
C GLU A 127 -8.29 -9.71 9.18
N ASN A 128 -7.50 -10.65 9.72
CA ASN A 128 -6.58 -11.48 8.95
C ASN A 128 -5.58 -10.69 8.08
N GLY A 129 -5.18 -9.48 8.50
CA GLY A 129 -4.38 -8.55 7.70
C GLY A 129 -3.11 -9.17 7.11
N ARG A 130 -2.41 -10.04 7.87
CA ARG A 130 -1.22 -10.72 7.37
C ARG A 130 -1.53 -11.68 6.21
N ALA A 131 -2.64 -12.40 6.27
CA ALA A 131 -3.07 -13.31 5.21
C ALA A 131 -3.51 -12.51 3.96
N GLU A 132 -4.27 -11.44 4.18
CA GLU A 132 -4.71 -10.52 3.12
C GLU A 132 -3.52 -9.82 2.44
N LEU A 133 -2.54 -9.37 3.19
CA LEU A 133 -1.31 -8.79 2.65
C LEU A 133 -0.59 -9.79 1.73
N ARG A 134 -0.45 -11.04 2.17
CA ARG A 134 0.18 -12.11 1.40
C ARG A 134 -0.60 -12.42 0.12
N ARG A 135 -1.93 -12.46 0.22
CA ARG A 135 -2.84 -12.70 -0.90
C ARG A 135 -2.76 -11.56 -1.93
N ALA A 136 -2.86 -10.32 -1.48
CA ALA A 136 -2.89 -9.15 -2.36
C ALA A 136 -1.56 -8.92 -3.09
N LEU A 137 -0.43 -9.24 -2.45
CA LEU A 137 0.92 -9.06 -3.00
C LEU A 137 1.54 -10.36 -3.54
N ARG A 138 0.73 -11.41 -3.78
CA ARG A 138 1.21 -12.72 -4.31
C ARG A 138 1.90 -12.67 -5.67
N TRP A 139 1.83 -11.55 -6.37
CA TRP A 139 2.53 -11.32 -7.63
C TRP A 139 4.03 -11.04 -7.43
N ILE A 140 4.45 -10.67 -6.24
CA ILE A 140 5.87 -10.54 -5.85
C ILE A 140 6.42 -11.93 -5.60
N ARG A 141 7.48 -12.32 -6.34
CA ARG A 141 8.08 -13.67 -6.34
C ARG A 141 9.47 -13.71 -5.75
#